data_9424738ca5fcfd4bd919cd57a63b1663
#
_entry.id   9424738ca5fcfd4bd919cd57a63b1663
#
_cell.length_a   1.000
_cell.length_b   1.000
_cell.length_c   1.000
_cell.angle_alpha   90.00
_cell.angle_beta   90.00
_cell.angle_gamma   90.00
#
_symmetry.space_group_name_H-M   'P 1'
#
loop_
_entity.id
_entity.type
_entity.pdbx_description
1 polymer ?
#
loop_
_entity_poly.entity_id
_entity_poly.type
_entity_poly.pdbx_seq_one_letter_code
_entity_poly.pdbx_strand_id
1 'polypeptide(L)'
;MKRREFERTTPEAVGLRSEDIEWLLDELESGFTEMHGLMIMRHGKVCAEGWWAPYGTGVRHGLQSLSKTYAATAVGIACTEGLLHLDDKVIDIFPDEAPEKPSENLKKMTVRDVLCMGCGMDTMSPADEHWIRSFLATPVLHEPGTTYMYNSMGSTLLGAMVRKVTGLGLQDYLTPRLFDKIGIDAANLRWMTMPDGMEVGGGGLFATTEDNLRLMKLYADDGMWNGERILSEDYAHKAVSLQNESATEAIGNPEASDNFLGYGFQIWLCQPKGVYRADGAMGQFSVVIPDLDMQISLNETATGAHWAQKTLDTLWAYLDRVKAVQHVEENPEQAARLATRMRHLAI
;
A
#
# COMPACT_ATOMS: atom_id res chain seq x y z
N MET A 1 17.05 13.40 11.71
CA MET A 1 16.23 14.61 11.46
C MET A 1 15.00 14.55 12.35
N LYS A 2 14.48 15.67 12.91
CA LYS A 2 13.19 15.63 13.62
C LYS A 2 12.11 15.34 12.58
N ARG A 3 11.22 14.37 12.86
CA ARG A 3 10.01 14.08 12.08
C ARG A 3 9.24 15.40 11.89
N ARG A 4 8.98 15.79 10.64
CA ARG A 4 8.11 16.93 10.36
C ARG A 4 6.68 16.45 10.53
N GLU A 5 6.00 16.95 11.55
CA GLU A 5 4.59 16.65 11.80
C GLU A 5 3.71 17.21 10.66
N PHE A 6 2.67 16.48 10.30
CA PHE A 6 1.63 17.04 9.45
C PHE A 6 0.90 18.17 10.20
N GLU A 7 0.47 19.18 9.47
CA GLU A 7 -0.42 20.20 10.01
C GLU A 7 -1.77 19.55 10.36
N ARG A 8 -2.32 19.89 11.53
CA ARG A 8 -3.65 19.46 11.99
C ARG A 8 -4.62 20.63 11.84
N THR A 9 -5.85 20.30 11.45
CA THR A 9 -6.92 21.29 11.26
C THR A 9 -8.29 20.69 11.56
N THR A 10 -9.35 21.49 11.55
CA THR A 10 -10.71 20.98 11.62
C THR A 10 -11.17 20.44 10.27
N PRO A 11 -12.12 19.48 10.23
CA PRO A 11 -12.70 19.02 8.97
C PRO A 11 -13.27 20.16 8.10
N GLU A 12 -13.98 21.07 8.72
CA GLU A 12 -14.63 22.21 8.04
C GLU A 12 -13.61 23.12 7.33
N ALA A 13 -12.44 23.33 7.93
CA ALA A 13 -11.38 24.15 7.35
C ALA A 13 -10.79 23.55 6.05
N VAL A 14 -11.03 22.28 5.78
CA VAL A 14 -10.65 21.60 4.54
C VAL A 14 -11.87 21.12 3.74
N GLY A 15 -13.05 21.68 4.04
CA GLY A 15 -14.28 21.43 3.30
C GLY A 15 -14.89 20.05 3.52
N LEU A 16 -14.69 19.45 4.69
CA LEU A 16 -15.36 18.24 5.17
C LEU A 16 -16.29 18.59 6.33
N ARG A 17 -17.40 17.89 6.48
CA ARG A 17 -18.29 18.07 7.63
C ARG A 17 -17.90 17.10 8.74
N SER A 18 -17.74 17.58 9.95
CA SER A 18 -17.52 16.74 11.12
C SER A 18 -18.61 15.68 11.30
N GLU A 19 -19.86 16.00 10.97
CA GLU A 19 -20.99 15.06 11.04
C GLU A 19 -20.87 13.87 10.08
N ASP A 20 -20.24 14.05 8.90
CA ASP A 20 -19.99 12.93 7.97
C ASP A 20 -18.88 12.00 8.48
N ILE A 21 -17.91 12.56 9.19
CA ILE A 21 -16.87 11.76 9.85
C ILE A 21 -17.48 11.02 11.06
N GLU A 22 -18.36 11.64 11.82
CA GLU A 22 -19.09 10.94 12.90
C GLU A 22 -19.93 9.79 12.35
N TRP A 23 -20.63 10.00 11.24
CA TRP A 23 -21.35 8.94 10.53
C TRP A 23 -20.40 7.80 10.11
N LEU A 24 -19.24 8.14 9.53
CA LEU A 24 -18.23 7.13 9.18
C LEU A 24 -17.79 6.31 10.40
N LEU A 25 -17.55 6.96 11.54
CA LEU A 25 -17.19 6.27 12.78
C LEU A 25 -18.33 5.35 13.25
N ASP A 26 -19.58 5.81 13.21
CA ASP A 26 -20.77 5.01 13.60
C ASP A 26 -20.87 3.74 12.75
N GLU A 27 -20.65 3.85 11.43
CA GLU A 27 -20.67 2.71 10.53
C GLU A 27 -19.51 1.74 10.81
N LEU A 28 -18.28 2.25 10.97
CA LEU A 28 -17.11 1.42 11.27
C LEU A 28 -17.23 0.73 12.64
N GLU A 29 -17.87 1.35 13.61
CA GLU A 29 -18.13 0.79 14.95
C GLU A 29 -19.38 -0.11 15.00
N SER A 30 -20.07 -0.34 13.87
CA SER A 30 -21.33 -1.14 13.83
C SER A 30 -21.13 -2.65 14.08
N GLY A 31 -19.90 -3.12 14.29
CA GLY A 31 -19.59 -4.48 14.73
C GLY A 31 -19.18 -5.46 13.62
N PHE A 32 -18.90 -4.99 12.42
CA PHE A 32 -18.36 -5.84 11.35
C PHE A 32 -16.85 -5.90 11.32
N THR A 33 -16.18 -4.99 12.01
CA THR A 33 -14.72 -4.92 12.13
C THR A 33 -14.33 -4.46 13.53
N GLU A 34 -13.07 -4.71 13.90
CA GLU A 34 -12.42 -4.15 15.08
C GLU A 34 -11.43 -3.07 14.62
N MET A 35 -11.79 -1.81 14.83
CA MET A 35 -10.97 -0.67 14.43
C MET A 35 -9.79 -0.47 15.37
N HIS A 36 -8.62 -0.15 14.82
CA HIS A 36 -7.41 0.14 15.61
C HIS A 36 -6.96 1.59 15.47
N GLY A 37 -6.99 2.12 14.26
CA GLY A 37 -6.57 3.49 13.99
C GLY A 37 -7.15 4.01 12.68
N LEU A 38 -7.45 5.31 12.64
CA LEU A 38 -7.95 6.03 11.48
C LEU A 38 -7.29 7.39 11.40
N MET A 39 -6.84 7.77 10.21
CA MET A 39 -6.39 9.11 9.87
C MET A 39 -7.00 9.56 8.57
N ILE A 40 -7.56 10.77 8.54
CA ILE A 40 -8.10 11.43 7.35
C ILE A 40 -7.29 12.70 7.10
N MET A 41 -6.74 12.81 5.90
CA MET A 41 -6.01 13.97 5.42
C MET A 41 -6.72 14.56 4.20
N ARG A 42 -6.82 15.88 4.11
CA ARG A 42 -7.26 16.59 2.92
C ARG A 42 -6.43 17.87 2.74
N HIS A 43 -6.08 18.20 1.51
CA HIS A 43 -5.24 19.35 1.17
C HIS A 43 -3.92 19.37 1.97
N GLY A 44 -3.33 18.17 2.19
CA GLY A 44 -2.08 18.01 2.92
C GLY A 44 -2.18 18.22 4.44
N LYS A 45 -3.39 18.38 5.00
CA LYS A 45 -3.63 18.59 6.44
C LYS A 45 -4.45 17.45 7.02
N VAL A 46 -4.04 16.93 8.18
CA VAL A 46 -4.79 15.92 8.92
C VAL A 46 -5.97 16.62 9.59
N CYS A 47 -7.18 16.21 9.25
CA CYS A 47 -8.41 16.81 9.75
C CYS A 47 -9.20 15.91 10.72
N ALA A 48 -8.88 14.60 10.73
CA ALA A 48 -9.38 13.67 11.74
C ALA A 48 -8.35 12.58 11.98
N GLU A 49 -8.12 12.24 13.23
CA GLU A 49 -7.25 11.13 13.63
C GLU A 49 -7.69 10.57 14.99
N GLY A 50 -7.70 9.25 15.09
CA GLY A 50 -8.07 8.56 16.34
C GLY A 50 -7.64 7.10 16.35
N TRP A 51 -7.47 6.60 17.56
CA TRP A 51 -7.08 5.21 17.80
C TRP A 51 -8.01 4.61 18.84
N TRP A 52 -8.47 3.40 18.59
CA TRP A 52 -9.29 2.64 19.52
C TRP A 52 -8.39 2.00 20.58
N ALA A 53 -8.64 2.32 21.85
CA ALA A 53 -7.87 1.73 22.94
C ALA A 53 -7.94 0.18 22.90
N PRO A 54 -6.81 -0.56 23.06
CA PRO A 54 -5.52 -0.12 23.59
C PRO A 54 -4.53 0.44 22.55
N TYR A 55 -4.93 0.65 21.31
CA TYR A 55 -4.06 1.20 20.27
C TYR A 55 -3.82 2.71 20.48
N GLY A 56 -2.78 3.23 19.81
CA GLY A 56 -2.37 4.63 19.91
C GLY A 56 -1.41 5.01 18.78
N THR A 57 -1.04 6.27 18.70
CA THR A 57 -0.25 6.87 17.60
C THR A 57 1.07 6.16 17.31
N GLY A 58 1.75 5.65 18.34
CA GLY A 58 3.05 4.97 18.20
C GLY A 58 2.95 3.45 18.07
N VAL A 59 1.73 2.89 18.11
CA VAL A 59 1.54 1.45 18.01
C VAL A 59 1.66 1.01 16.57
N ARG A 60 2.55 0.03 16.35
CA ARG A 60 2.75 -0.59 15.03
C ARG A 60 1.72 -1.68 14.81
N HIS A 61 1.22 -1.73 13.59
CA HIS A 61 0.35 -2.80 13.11
C HIS A 61 1.12 -3.70 12.16
N GLY A 62 0.85 -5.00 12.18
CA GLY A 62 1.33 -5.92 11.16
C GLY A 62 0.62 -5.58 9.84
N LEU A 63 1.34 -4.98 8.90
CA LEU A 63 0.75 -4.43 7.69
C LEU A 63 0.27 -5.47 6.69
N GLN A 64 0.56 -6.74 6.94
CA GLN A 64 0.24 -7.80 5.98
C GLN A 64 0.77 -7.41 4.58
N SER A 65 -0.06 -7.55 3.55
CA SER A 65 0.32 -7.26 2.16
C SER A 65 0.53 -5.78 1.83
N LEU A 66 0.13 -4.84 2.68
CA LEU A 66 0.50 -3.42 2.47
C LEU A 66 2.04 -3.24 2.47
N SER A 67 2.77 -4.15 3.10
CA SER A 67 4.25 -4.22 3.03
C SER A 67 4.78 -4.26 1.59
N LYS A 68 4.00 -4.82 0.66
CA LYS A 68 4.37 -4.92 -0.77
C LYS A 68 4.57 -3.55 -1.42
N THR A 69 3.78 -2.57 -1.01
CA THR A 69 3.91 -1.19 -1.53
C THR A 69 5.24 -0.58 -1.11
N TYR A 70 5.75 -0.87 0.10
CA TYR A 70 7.08 -0.45 0.51
C TYR A 70 8.19 -1.12 -0.32
N ALA A 71 8.07 -2.42 -0.61
CA ALA A 71 9.03 -3.12 -1.47
C ALA A 71 8.99 -2.57 -2.91
N ALA A 72 7.81 -2.30 -3.46
CA ALA A 72 7.67 -1.66 -4.77
C ALA A 72 8.26 -0.25 -4.78
N THR A 73 8.11 0.51 -3.69
CA THR A 73 8.71 1.84 -3.56
C THR A 73 10.25 1.76 -3.59
N ALA A 74 10.84 0.72 -2.97
CA ALA A 74 12.29 0.50 -3.08
C ALA A 74 12.74 0.25 -4.52
N VAL A 75 11.99 -0.56 -5.28
CA VAL A 75 12.23 -0.76 -6.73
C VAL A 75 12.09 0.56 -7.49
N GLY A 76 11.06 1.36 -7.19
CA GLY A 76 10.84 2.66 -7.82
C GLY A 76 11.99 3.64 -7.58
N ILE A 77 12.54 3.67 -6.37
CA ILE A 77 13.73 4.46 -6.06
C ILE A 77 14.95 3.93 -6.82
N ALA A 78 15.16 2.61 -6.87
CA ALA A 78 16.25 2.00 -7.63
C ALA A 78 16.13 2.31 -9.14
N CYS A 79 14.91 2.33 -9.69
CA CYS A 79 14.67 2.78 -11.07
C CYS A 79 14.98 4.28 -11.24
N THR A 80 14.62 5.11 -10.28
CA THR A 80 14.91 6.56 -10.31
C THR A 80 16.41 6.84 -10.23
N GLU A 81 17.15 6.01 -9.48
CA GLU A 81 18.62 6.06 -9.39
C GLU A 81 19.32 5.41 -10.61
N GLY A 82 18.59 4.78 -11.54
CA GLY A 82 19.14 4.10 -12.72
C GLY A 82 19.86 2.77 -12.40
N LEU A 83 19.56 2.17 -11.23
CA LEU A 83 20.12 0.89 -10.79
C LEU A 83 19.30 -0.31 -11.27
N LEU A 84 18.02 -0.10 -11.54
CA LEU A 84 17.09 -1.07 -12.12
C LEU A 84 16.25 -0.39 -13.20
N HIS A 85 15.74 -1.19 -14.15
CA HIS A 85 14.78 -0.75 -15.14
C HIS A 85 13.57 -1.68 -15.16
N LEU A 86 12.41 -1.15 -15.48
CA LEU A 86 11.16 -1.96 -15.53
C LEU A 86 11.23 -3.13 -16.50
N ASP A 87 12.01 -2.99 -17.57
CA ASP A 87 12.15 -3.99 -18.62
C ASP A 87 13.35 -4.93 -18.42
N ASP A 88 14.12 -4.79 -17.33
CA ASP A 88 15.20 -5.71 -16.98
C ASP A 88 14.64 -7.13 -16.80
N LYS A 89 15.35 -8.11 -17.35
CA LYS A 89 14.94 -9.52 -17.25
C LYS A 89 15.30 -10.08 -15.88
N VAL A 90 14.33 -10.73 -15.24
CA VAL A 90 14.52 -11.31 -13.90
C VAL A 90 15.67 -12.30 -13.88
N ILE A 91 15.83 -13.13 -14.92
CA ILE A 91 16.92 -14.11 -15.00
C ILE A 91 18.31 -13.47 -15.15
N ASP A 92 18.39 -12.26 -15.73
CA ASP A 92 19.65 -11.54 -15.89
C ASP A 92 20.08 -10.88 -14.56
N ILE A 93 19.13 -10.58 -13.68
CA ILE A 93 19.39 -10.10 -12.32
C ILE A 93 19.91 -11.23 -11.45
N PHE A 94 19.43 -12.46 -11.64
CA PHE A 94 19.74 -13.64 -10.84
C PHE A 94 20.34 -14.79 -11.68
N PRO A 95 21.49 -14.59 -12.39
CA PRO A 95 22.04 -15.59 -13.27
C PRO A 95 22.50 -16.86 -12.54
N ASP A 96 22.96 -16.73 -11.29
CA ASP A 96 23.45 -17.84 -10.47
C ASP A 96 22.33 -18.72 -9.90
N GLU A 97 21.13 -18.16 -9.79
CA GLU A 97 19.92 -18.82 -9.30
C GLU A 97 19.02 -19.34 -10.42
N ALA A 98 19.26 -18.91 -11.67
CA ALA A 98 18.48 -19.33 -12.82
C ALA A 98 18.66 -20.85 -13.12
N PRO A 99 17.60 -21.55 -13.56
CA PRO A 99 17.74 -22.94 -13.96
C PRO A 99 18.63 -23.06 -15.21
N GLU A 100 19.35 -24.18 -15.37
CA GLU A 100 20.22 -24.44 -16.53
C GLU A 100 19.49 -24.32 -17.88
N LYS A 101 18.20 -24.66 -17.89
CA LYS A 101 17.33 -24.61 -19.07
C LYS A 101 16.07 -23.81 -18.73
N PRO A 102 16.15 -22.47 -18.70
CA PRO A 102 14.99 -21.64 -18.44
C PRO A 102 13.96 -21.74 -19.56
N SER A 103 12.67 -21.76 -19.21
CA SER A 103 11.58 -21.73 -20.18
C SER A 103 11.59 -20.41 -20.98
N GLU A 104 10.99 -20.41 -22.18
CA GLU A 104 10.90 -19.20 -23.00
C GLU A 104 10.10 -18.09 -22.27
N ASN A 105 9.10 -18.44 -21.50
CA ASN A 105 8.35 -17.47 -20.71
C ASN A 105 9.20 -16.91 -19.56
N LEU A 106 9.95 -17.73 -18.83
CA LEU A 106 10.85 -17.23 -17.78
C LEU A 106 11.89 -16.25 -18.33
N LYS A 107 12.43 -16.50 -19.52
CA LYS A 107 13.37 -15.58 -20.20
C LYS A 107 12.74 -14.22 -20.54
N LYS A 108 11.42 -14.15 -20.67
CA LYS A 108 10.71 -12.91 -20.99
C LYS A 108 10.36 -12.10 -19.74
N MET A 109 10.23 -12.75 -18.58
CA MET A 109 9.78 -12.13 -17.34
C MET A 109 10.64 -10.92 -16.97
N THR A 110 9.99 -9.78 -16.72
CA THR A 110 10.62 -8.50 -16.39
C THR A 110 10.32 -8.08 -14.94
N VAL A 111 11.04 -7.08 -14.45
CA VAL A 111 10.75 -6.39 -13.18
C VAL A 111 9.31 -5.87 -13.16
N ARG A 112 8.82 -5.30 -14.28
CA ARG A 112 7.43 -4.84 -14.42
C ARG A 112 6.43 -5.95 -14.17
N ASP A 113 6.65 -7.15 -14.76
CA ASP A 113 5.72 -8.27 -14.62
C ASP A 113 5.60 -8.72 -13.16
N VAL A 114 6.71 -8.68 -12.42
CA VAL A 114 6.71 -9.00 -10.99
C VAL A 114 5.98 -7.91 -10.18
N LEU A 115 6.20 -6.63 -10.51
CA LEU A 115 5.53 -5.49 -9.84
C LEU A 115 4.01 -5.55 -9.99
N CYS A 116 3.49 -5.95 -11.14
CA CYS A 116 2.06 -5.96 -11.42
C CYS A 116 1.39 -7.33 -11.29
N MET A 117 2.00 -8.30 -10.58
CA MET A 117 1.45 -9.65 -10.38
C MET A 117 1.28 -10.45 -11.68
N GLY A 118 2.08 -10.13 -12.70
CA GLY A 118 2.04 -10.70 -14.04
C GLY A 118 3.13 -11.73 -14.32
N CYS A 119 3.60 -12.50 -13.35
CA CYS A 119 4.70 -13.46 -13.53
C CYS A 119 4.38 -14.62 -14.50
N GLY A 120 3.11 -14.84 -14.86
CA GLY A 120 2.70 -15.95 -15.72
C GLY A 120 2.74 -17.33 -15.03
N MET A 121 2.72 -17.34 -13.70
CA MET A 121 2.67 -18.54 -12.86
C MET A 121 1.24 -18.82 -12.40
N ASP A 122 0.90 -20.09 -12.15
CA ASP A 122 -0.39 -20.50 -11.55
C ASP A 122 -0.24 -20.87 -10.07
N THR A 123 0.98 -20.96 -9.56
CA THR A 123 1.26 -21.32 -8.19
C THR A 123 2.37 -20.46 -7.61
N MET A 124 2.30 -20.20 -6.32
CA MET A 124 3.35 -19.53 -5.56
C MET A 124 4.50 -20.50 -5.28
N SER A 125 5.75 -20.04 -5.40
CA SER A 125 6.93 -20.81 -5.03
C SER A 125 7.04 -20.99 -3.51
N PRO A 126 7.75 -22.03 -3.03
CA PRO A 126 8.00 -22.21 -1.61
C PRO A 126 8.95 -21.11 -1.06
N ALA A 127 8.81 -20.84 0.24
CA ALA A 127 9.66 -19.92 1.00
C ALA A 127 10.76 -20.69 1.74
N ASP A 128 11.57 -21.46 1.01
CA ASP A 128 12.65 -22.31 1.53
C ASP A 128 14.00 -21.55 1.63
N GLU A 129 15.07 -22.22 2.05
CA GLU A 129 16.42 -21.66 2.19
C GLU A 129 17.02 -21.17 0.85
N HIS A 130 16.52 -21.70 -0.28
CA HIS A 130 16.94 -21.35 -1.64
C HIS A 130 15.80 -20.69 -2.43
N TRP A 131 14.95 -19.97 -1.75
CA TRP A 131 13.67 -19.44 -2.24
C TRP A 131 13.76 -18.66 -3.57
N ILE A 132 14.87 -17.96 -3.86
CA ILE A 132 15.05 -17.29 -5.15
C ILE A 132 15.17 -18.31 -6.27
N ARG A 133 15.98 -19.37 -6.05
CA ARG A 133 16.12 -20.50 -7.00
C ARG A 133 14.80 -21.23 -7.16
N SER A 134 14.08 -21.46 -6.08
CA SER A 134 12.77 -22.09 -6.08
C SER A 134 11.74 -21.25 -6.83
N PHE A 135 11.79 -19.90 -6.71
CA PHE A 135 10.96 -19.00 -7.51
C PHE A 135 11.25 -19.14 -9.01
N LEU A 136 12.52 -19.07 -9.41
CA LEU A 136 12.92 -19.16 -10.82
C LEU A 136 12.71 -20.56 -11.42
N ALA A 137 12.65 -21.61 -10.59
CA ALA A 137 12.32 -22.97 -11.02
C ALA A 137 10.81 -23.24 -11.09
N THR A 138 9.97 -22.37 -10.53
CA THR A 138 8.51 -22.50 -10.60
C THR A 138 8.04 -22.34 -12.04
N PRO A 139 7.15 -23.22 -12.55
CA PRO A 139 6.71 -23.16 -13.95
C PRO A 139 6.04 -21.82 -14.30
N VAL A 140 6.52 -21.17 -15.34
CA VAL A 140 5.92 -19.98 -15.96
C VAL A 140 5.09 -20.44 -17.15
N LEU A 141 3.81 -20.72 -16.90
CA LEU A 141 2.90 -21.38 -17.85
C LEU A 141 2.30 -20.42 -18.87
N HIS A 142 2.15 -19.14 -18.49
CA HIS A 142 1.61 -18.10 -19.33
C HIS A 142 2.70 -17.10 -19.72
N GLU A 143 2.50 -16.37 -20.81
CA GLU A 143 3.39 -15.27 -21.16
C GLU A 143 3.32 -14.19 -20.08
N PRO A 144 4.47 -13.75 -19.51
CA PRO A 144 4.48 -12.72 -18.48
C PRO A 144 3.76 -11.45 -18.93
N GLY A 145 3.01 -10.84 -18.02
CA GLY A 145 2.18 -9.67 -18.26
C GLY A 145 0.80 -9.95 -18.88
N THR A 146 0.45 -11.21 -19.18
CA THR A 146 -0.84 -11.55 -19.83
C THR A 146 -1.89 -12.12 -18.88
N THR A 147 -1.50 -12.56 -17.70
CA THR A 147 -2.39 -13.10 -16.67
C THR A 147 -2.06 -12.48 -15.32
N TYR A 148 -3.04 -12.44 -14.44
CA TYR A 148 -2.86 -12.01 -13.06
C TYR A 148 -2.89 -13.21 -12.13
N MET A 149 -1.88 -13.32 -11.28
CA MET A 149 -1.89 -14.21 -10.11
C MET A 149 -1.22 -13.51 -8.94
N TYR A 150 -1.97 -13.33 -7.85
CA TYR A 150 -1.43 -12.70 -6.64
C TYR A 150 -0.28 -13.53 -6.05
N ASN A 151 0.94 -12.98 -6.09
CA ASN A 151 2.17 -13.72 -5.80
C ASN A 151 3.04 -12.99 -4.77
N SER A 152 2.90 -13.35 -3.49
CA SER A 152 3.69 -12.76 -2.41
C SER A 152 5.18 -13.10 -2.48
N MET A 153 5.56 -14.23 -3.09
CA MET A 153 6.96 -14.56 -3.32
C MET A 153 7.56 -13.69 -4.42
N GLY A 154 6.79 -13.36 -5.46
CA GLY A 154 7.18 -12.35 -6.44
C GLY A 154 7.42 -10.99 -5.80
N SER A 155 6.52 -10.57 -4.91
CA SER A 155 6.70 -9.32 -4.14
C SER A 155 7.96 -9.35 -3.24
N THR A 156 8.29 -10.51 -2.68
CA THR A 156 9.53 -10.70 -1.91
C THR A 156 10.76 -10.64 -2.83
N LEU A 157 10.65 -11.17 -4.05
CA LEU A 157 11.71 -11.09 -5.06
C LEU A 157 12.04 -9.64 -5.46
N LEU A 158 11.08 -8.72 -5.41
CA LEU A 158 11.36 -7.29 -5.62
C LEU A 158 12.41 -6.76 -4.63
N GLY A 159 12.32 -7.15 -3.36
CA GLY A 159 13.34 -6.81 -2.36
C GLY A 159 14.69 -7.45 -2.67
N ALA A 160 14.71 -8.69 -3.17
CA ALA A 160 15.94 -9.35 -3.59
C ALA A 160 16.59 -8.66 -4.80
N MET A 161 15.79 -8.14 -5.76
CA MET A 161 16.32 -7.35 -6.88
C MET A 161 17.03 -6.10 -6.37
N VAL A 162 16.42 -5.36 -5.44
CA VAL A 162 17.05 -4.18 -4.81
C VAL A 162 18.35 -4.59 -4.12
N ARG A 163 18.34 -5.67 -3.31
CA ARG A 163 19.55 -6.18 -2.64
C ARG A 163 20.64 -6.58 -3.63
N LYS A 164 20.27 -7.21 -4.76
CA LYS A 164 21.25 -7.65 -5.77
C LYS A 164 22.00 -6.49 -6.40
N VAL A 165 21.32 -5.37 -6.68
CA VAL A 165 21.94 -4.22 -7.35
C VAL A 165 22.57 -3.21 -6.37
N THR A 166 22.20 -3.24 -5.09
CA THR A 166 22.67 -2.25 -4.09
C THR A 166 23.55 -2.85 -2.99
N GLY A 167 23.46 -4.15 -2.75
CA GLY A 167 24.06 -4.83 -1.61
C GLY A 167 23.33 -4.62 -0.28
N LEU A 168 22.21 -3.86 -0.25
CA LEU A 168 21.46 -3.47 0.95
C LEU A 168 20.12 -4.20 1.04
N GLY A 169 19.67 -4.55 2.25
CA GLY A 169 18.31 -4.97 2.51
C GLY A 169 17.32 -3.81 2.33
N LEU A 170 16.01 -4.13 2.31
CA LEU A 170 14.95 -3.14 2.08
C LEU A 170 14.98 -2.02 3.12
N GLN A 171 15.09 -2.34 4.41
CA GLN A 171 15.08 -1.33 5.46
C GLN A 171 16.30 -0.41 5.38
N ASP A 172 17.49 -0.97 5.20
CA ASP A 172 18.73 -0.21 5.08
C ASP A 172 18.76 0.66 3.82
N TYR A 173 18.22 0.15 2.70
CA TYR A 173 18.13 0.89 1.46
C TYR A 173 17.13 2.05 1.54
N LEU A 174 15.94 1.79 2.11
CA LEU A 174 14.86 2.77 2.22
C LEU A 174 15.12 3.84 3.29
N THR A 175 15.87 3.54 4.34
CA THR A 175 16.06 4.48 5.46
C THR A 175 16.53 5.85 4.97
N PRO A 176 17.70 6.03 4.32
CA PRO A 176 18.16 7.34 3.89
C PRO A 176 17.41 7.89 2.66
N ARG A 177 16.78 7.03 1.88
CA ARG A 177 16.17 7.40 0.59
C ARG A 177 14.68 7.74 0.69
N LEU A 178 13.99 7.12 1.63
CA LEU A 178 12.56 7.27 1.84
C LEU A 178 12.25 7.67 3.29
N PHE A 179 12.55 6.82 4.26
CA PHE A 179 12.05 6.97 5.62
C PHE A 179 12.46 8.30 6.26
N ASP A 180 13.76 8.62 6.21
CA ASP A 180 14.27 9.89 6.73
C ASP A 180 13.66 11.12 6.05
N LYS A 181 13.37 11.01 4.75
CA LYS A 181 12.85 12.12 3.96
C LYS A 181 11.36 12.37 4.22
N ILE A 182 10.56 11.29 4.25
CA ILE A 182 9.11 11.41 4.47
C ILE A 182 8.72 11.41 5.94
N GLY A 183 9.70 11.26 6.86
CA GLY A 183 9.50 11.34 8.31
C GLY A 183 8.95 10.06 8.94
N ILE A 184 9.26 8.90 8.39
CA ILE A 184 9.05 7.60 9.02
C ILE A 184 10.24 7.30 9.94
N ASP A 185 9.97 6.94 11.18
CA ASP A 185 11.03 6.53 12.11
C ASP A 185 11.43 5.07 11.86
N ALA A 186 12.53 4.87 11.13
CA ALA A 186 13.04 3.55 10.81
C ALA A 186 13.35 2.70 12.06
N ALA A 187 13.71 3.31 13.19
CA ALA A 187 13.95 2.59 14.44
C ALA A 187 12.65 2.04 15.05
N ASN A 188 11.51 2.65 14.73
CA ASN A 188 10.19 2.14 15.13
C ASN A 188 9.64 1.07 14.19
N LEU A 189 10.22 0.85 13.00
CA LEU A 189 9.80 -0.20 12.09
C LEU A 189 10.29 -1.58 12.59
N ARG A 190 9.56 -2.62 12.20
CA ARG A 190 10.00 -4.00 12.33
C ARG A 190 9.63 -4.75 11.07
N TRP A 191 10.59 -5.47 10.50
CA TRP A 191 10.35 -6.27 9.31
C TRP A 191 10.73 -7.74 9.57
N MET A 192 9.84 -8.66 9.22
CA MET A 192 10.13 -10.08 9.27
C MET A 192 11.11 -10.44 8.14
N THR A 193 11.92 -11.48 8.36
CA THR A 193 12.93 -11.89 7.39
C THR A 193 12.68 -13.28 6.84
N MET A 194 13.15 -13.51 5.62
CA MET A 194 13.33 -14.81 4.99
C MET A 194 14.43 -15.60 5.70
N PRO A 195 14.57 -16.92 5.48
CA PRO A 195 15.63 -17.74 6.08
C PRO A 195 17.05 -17.22 5.84
N ASP A 196 17.30 -16.53 4.72
CA ASP A 196 18.58 -15.91 4.37
C ASP A 196 18.79 -14.52 5.01
N GLY A 197 17.88 -14.11 5.89
CA GLY A 197 17.95 -12.83 6.61
C GLY A 197 17.46 -11.61 5.83
N MET A 198 16.96 -11.77 4.60
CA MET A 198 16.38 -10.68 3.82
C MET A 198 14.95 -10.38 4.28
N GLU A 199 14.56 -9.11 4.27
CA GLU A 199 13.19 -8.70 4.62
C GLU A 199 12.15 -9.29 3.67
N VAL A 200 11.01 -9.73 4.22
CA VAL A 200 9.89 -10.29 3.45
C VAL A 200 9.18 -9.16 2.70
N GLY A 201 9.51 -8.94 1.44
CA GLY A 201 8.89 -7.89 0.61
C GLY A 201 7.40 -8.12 0.36
N GLY A 202 6.95 -9.38 0.40
CA GLY A 202 5.54 -9.76 0.23
C GLY A 202 4.66 -9.57 1.46
N GLY A 203 5.24 -9.18 2.61
CA GLY A 203 4.54 -9.03 3.89
C GLY A 203 5.50 -8.70 5.02
N GLY A 204 5.03 -8.86 6.27
CA GLY A 204 5.90 -8.88 7.44
C GLY A 204 6.44 -7.55 7.95
N LEU A 205 6.09 -6.41 7.34
CA LEU A 205 6.41 -5.09 7.87
C LEU A 205 5.40 -4.70 8.95
N PHE A 206 5.91 -4.10 10.02
CA PHE A 206 5.14 -3.48 11.10
C PHE A 206 5.43 -1.98 11.10
N ALA A 207 4.38 -1.17 10.94
CA ALA A 207 4.47 0.28 10.91
C ALA A 207 3.19 0.91 11.50
N THR A 208 3.20 2.22 11.73
CA THR A 208 2.05 2.96 12.27
C THR A 208 1.07 3.35 11.16
N THR A 209 -0.15 3.71 11.55
CA THR A 209 -1.17 4.27 10.62
C THR A 209 -0.63 5.49 9.88
N GLU A 210 0.10 6.37 10.57
CA GLU A 210 0.67 7.58 9.95
C GLU A 210 1.81 7.27 8.98
N ASP A 211 2.61 6.21 9.21
CA ASP A 211 3.68 5.83 8.28
C ASP A 211 3.09 5.41 6.93
N ASN A 212 1.95 4.70 6.94
CA ASN A 212 1.24 4.31 5.71
C ASN A 212 0.63 5.52 5.00
N LEU A 213 0.09 6.49 5.75
CA LEU A 213 -0.41 7.74 5.20
C LEU A 213 0.72 8.52 4.51
N ARG A 214 1.92 8.59 5.12
CA ARG A 214 3.12 9.24 4.57
C ARG A 214 3.58 8.56 3.28
N LEU A 215 3.62 7.23 3.25
CA LEU A 215 3.96 6.48 2.05
C LEU A 215 3.01 6.82 0.89
N MET A 216 1.70 6.74 1.14
CA MET A 216 0.73 6.96 0.07
C MET A 216 0.61 8.44 -0.33
N LYS A 217 0.94 9.38 0.56
CA LYS A 217 1.09 10.78 0.19
C LYS A 217 2.20 10.99 -0.85
N LEU A 218 3.31 10.23 -0.77
CA LEU A 218 4.34 10.29 -1.81
C LEU A 218 3.78 9.98 -3.20
N TYR A 219 2.92 8.96 -3.30
CA TYR A 219 2.26 8.61 -4.57
C TYR A 219 1.20 9.65 -4.98
N ALA A 220 0.46 10.20 -4.02
CA ALA A 220 -0.51 11.27 -4.28
C ALA A 220 0.14 12.54 -4.82
N ASP A 221 1.39 12.78 -4.45
CA ASP A 221 2.21 13.92 -4.89
C ASP A 221 3.16 13.53 -6.06
N ASP A 222 2.80 12.56 -6.89
CA ASP A 222 3.55 12.11 -8.08
C ASP A 222 5.03 11.78 -7.81
N GLY A 223 5.32 11.22 -6.64
CA GLY A 223 6.67 10.86 -6.22
C GLY A 223 7.50 12.01 -5.67
N MET A 224 6.88 13.15 -5.40
CA MET A 224 7.50 14.32 -4.77
C MET A 224 7.28 14.35 -3.27
N TRP A 225 8.25 14.85 -2.52
CA TRP A 225 8.10 15.14 -1.10
C TRP A 225 8.83 16.41 -0.71
N ASN A 226 8.10 17.43 -0.24
CA ASN A 226 8.65 18.74 0.15
C ASN A 226 9.56 19.37 -0.93
N GLY A 227 9.22 19.23 -2.20
CA GLY A 227 9.98 19.76 -3.33
C GLY A 227 11.17 18.85 -3.78
N GLU A 228 11.40 17.73 -3.13
CA GLU A 228 12.38 16.73 -3.53
C GLU A 228 11.70 15.58 -4.28
N ARG A 229 12.27 15.15 -5.41
CA ARG A 229 11.79 13.98 -6.15
C ARG A 229 12.40 12.71 -5.56
N ILE A 230 11.53 11.84 -5.07
CA ILE A 230 11.92 10.52 -4.51
C ILE A 230 11.68 9.41 -5.54
N LEU A 231 10.53 9.45 -6.21
CA LEU A 231 10.21 8.55 -7.34
C LEU A 231 10.16 9.36 -8.63
N SER A 232 10.62 8.79 -9.74
CA SER A 232 10.37 9.40 -11.04
C SER A 232 8.86 9.52 -11.27
N GLU A 233 8.43 10.59 -11.95
CA GLU A 233 7.03 10.83 -12.29
C GLU A 233 6.44 9.66 -13.07
N ASP A 234 7.19 9.13 -14.03
CA ASP A 234 6.78 7.98 -14.84
C ASP A 234 6.52 6.74 -13.98
N TYR A 235 7.41 6.45 -13.00
CA TYR A 235 7.20 5.32 -12.08
C TYR A 235 5.99 5.54 -11.18
N ALA A 236 5.86 6.73 -10.58
CA ALA A 236 4.75 7.05 -9.69
C ALA A 236 3.40 6.92 -10.41
N HIS A 237 3.27 7.46 -11.62
CA HIS A 237 2.05 7.35 -12.43
C HIS A 237 1.74 5.91 -12.83
N LYS A 238 2.74 5.13 -13.25
CA LYS A 238 2.55 3.70 -13.58
C LYS A 238 2.12 2.90 -12.36
N ALA A 239 2.70 3.18 -11.19
CA ALA A 239 2.41 2.46 -9.96
C ALA A 239 0.94 2.55 -9.54
N VAL A 240 0.27 3.68 -9.81
CA VAL A 240 -1.11 3.95 -9.40
C VAL A 240 -2.12 3.81 -10.57
N SER A 241 -1.69 3.33 -11.71
CA SER A 241 -2.53 3.11 -12.90
C SER A 241 -2.62 1.63 -13.26
N LEU A 242 -3.60 1.28 -14.10
CA LEU A 242 -3.81 -0.09 -14.54
C LEU A 242 -2.58 -0.61 -15.28
N GLN A 243 -1.93 -1.62 -14.72
CA GLN A 243 -0.83 -2.36 -15.32
C GLN A 243 -1.23 -3.80 -15.63
N ASN A 244 -2.15 -4.37 -14.84
CA ASN A 244 -2.64 -5.73 -15.02
C ASN A 244 -4.11 -5.84 -14.56
N GLU A 245 -4.89 -6.61 -15.31
CA GLU A 245 -6.30 -6.89 -15.04
C GLU A 245 -6.42 -7.93 -13.91
N SER A 246 -6.71 -7.49 -12.68
CA SER A 246 -6.83 -8.39 -11.54
C SER A 246 -8.06 -9.32 -11.60
N ALA A 247 -9.01 -9.04 -12.48
CA ALA A 247 -10.20 -9.88 -12.71
C ALA A 247 -9.91 -11.25 -13.36
N THR A 248 -8.67 -11.51 -13.77
CA THR A 248 -8.26 -12.85 -14.28
C THR A 248 -8.16 -13.89 -13.17
N GLU A 249 -8.07 -13.49 -11.92
CA GLU A 249 -8.11 -14.38 -10.76
C GLU A 249 -9.54 -14.81 -10.47
N ALA A 250 -9.87 -16.07 -10.69
CA ALA A 250 -11.23 -16.61 -10.63
C ALA A 250 -11.75 -16.83 -9.19
N ILE A 251 -11.66 -15.83 -8.32
CA ILE A 251 -12.09 -15.93 -6.92
C ILE A 251 -13.19 -14.90 -6.64
N GLY A 252 -14.44 -15.37 -6.57
CA GLY A 252 -15.58 -14.57 -6.12
C GLY A 252 -16.34 -13.85 -7.24
N ASN A 253 -17.12 -12.82 -6.88
CA ASN A 253 -17.86 -11.98 -7.80
C ASN A 253 -17.06 -10.70 -8.09
N PRO A 254 -16.55 -10.49 -9.31
CA PRO A 254 -15.75 -9.30 -9.66
C PRO A 254 -16.48 -7.97 -9.40
N GLU A 255 -17.81 -7.94 -9.56
CA GLU A 255 -18.60 -6.74 -9.35
C GLU A 255 -18.77 -6.36 -7.87
N ALA A 256 -18.50 -7.31 -6.96
CA ALA A 256 -18.67 -7.14 -5.52
C ALA A 256 -17.34 -6.94 -4.77
N SER A 257 -16.21 -6.82 -5.45
CA SER A 257 -14.91 -6.70 -4.80
C SER A 257 -13.95 -5.79 -5.55
N ASP A 258 -13.39 -4.84 -4.83
CA ASP A 258 -12.34 -3.96 -5.33
C ASP A 258 -11.05 -4.71 -5.73
N ASN A 259 -10.91 -5.98 -5.35
CA ASN A 259 -9.75 -6.79 -5.75
C ASN A 259 -9.78 -7.25 -7.21
N PHE A 260 -10.87 -7.02 -7.95
CA PHE A 260 -11.01 -7.40 -9.35
C PHE A 260 -11.00 -6.21 -10.33
N LEU A 261 -10.66 -5.00 -9.84
CA LEU A 261 -10.78 -3.77 -10.62
C LEU A 261 -9.46 -3.32 -11.25
N GLY A 262 -8.40 -4.09 -11.08
CA GLY A 262 -7.10 -3.83 -11.65
C GLY A 262 -6.00 -3.58 -10.62
N TYR A 263 -4.76 -3.70 -11.08
CA TYR A 263 -3.57 -3.66 -10.26
C TYR A 263 -2.47 -2.82 -10.92
N GLY A 264 -1.85 -1.97 -10.14
CA GLY A 264 -0.67 -1.22 -10.53
C GLY A 264 0.64 -1.90 -10.07
N PHE A 265 1.59 -1.14 -9.56
CA PHE A 265 2.82 -1.69 -8.99
C PHE A 265 2.67 -1.89 -7.48
N GLN A 266 2.13 -3.04 -7.08
CA GLN A 266 1.80 -3.42 -5.70
C GLN A 266 0.81 -2.43 -5.04
N ILE A 267 -0.11 -1.90 -5.86
CA ILE A 267 -1.17 -0.97 -5.51
C ILE A 267 -2.44 -1.42 -6.23
N TRP A 268 -3.56 -1.48 -5.50
CA TRP A 268 -4.87 -1.86 -6.02
C TRP A 268 -5.63 -0.64 -6.53
N LEU A 269 -6.33 -0.80 -7.65
CA LEU A 269 -7.33 0.15 -8.10
C LEU A 269 -8.65 -0.07 -7.36
N CYS A 270 -9.46 0.97 -7.22
CA CYS A 270 -10.68 0.96 -6.42
C CYS A 270 -11.92 1.25 -7.27
N GLN A 271 -13.10 0.91 -6.73
CA GLN A 271 -14.38 1.12 -7.38
C GLN A 271 -14.64 2.59 -7.76
N PRO A 272 -14.39 3.60 -6.91
CA PRO A 272 -14.47 4.98 -7.37
C PRO A 272 -13.34 5.27 -8.35
N LYS A 273 -13.71 5.84 -9.51
CA LYS A 273 -12.76 6.13 -10.60
C LYS A 273 -11.58 6.99 -10.11
N GLY A 274 -10.36 6.56 -10.44
CA GLY A 274 -9.12 7.26 -10.10
C GLY A 274 -8.64 7.03 -8.66
N VAL A 275 -9.41 6.36 -7.83
CA VAL A 275 -9.02 6.00 -6.45
C VAL A 275 -8.16 4.75 -6.47
N TYR A 276 -7.13 4.73 -5.65
CA TYR A 276 -6.22 3.60 -5.49
C TYR A 276 -5.79 3.43 -4.03
N ARG A 277 -5.32 2.25 -3.69
CA ARG A 277 -4.94 1.93 -2.31
C ARG A 277 -3.73 1.00 -2.19
N ALA A 278 -2.95 1.19 -1.14
CA ALA A 278 -2.13 0.15 -0.54
C ALA A 278 -3.01 -0.69 0.40
N ASP A 279 -2.86 -2.02 0.34
CA ASP A 279 -3.81 -2.95 0.94
C ASP A 279 -3.09 -4.10 1.66
N GLY A 280 -3.54 -4.41 2.83
CA GLY A 280 -3.13 -5.58 3.60
C GLY A 280 -4.32 -6.32 4.18
N ALA A 281 -4.20 -7.62 4.26
CA ALA A 281 -5.24 -8.50 4.79
C ALA A 281 -5.78 -7.99 6.14
N MET A 282 -7.03 -8.26 6.40
CA MET A 282 -7.77 -7.83 7.59
C MET A 282 -8.01 -6.31 7.67
N GLY A 283 -7.86 -5.56 6.56
CA GLY A 283 -8.18 -4.13 6.52
C GLY A 283 -7.05 -3.21 6.94
N GLN A 284 -5.85 -3.50 6.47
CA GLN A 284 -4.75 -2.55 6.55
C GLN A 284 -4.80 -1.70 5.28
N PHE A 285 -5.38 -0.50 5.34
CA PHE A 285 -5.62 0.34 4.17
C PHE A 285 -4.93 1.69 4.25
N SER A 286 -4.39 2.13 3.11
CA SER A 286 -4.06 3.53 2.89
C SER A 286 -4.55 3.92 1.49
N VAL A 287 -5.63 4.70 1.45
CA VAL A 287 -6.42 5.04 0.26
C VAL A 287 -6.11 6.45 -0.17
N VAL A 288 -5.93 6.66 -1.47
CA VAL A 288 -5.76 7.99 -2.08
C VAL A 288 -6.94 8.27 -2.98
N ILE A 289 -7.54 9.45 -2.80
CA ILE A 289 -8.69 9.95 -3.53
C ILE A 289 -8.28 11.25 -4.25
N PRO A 290 -7.68 11.16 -5.45
CA PRO A 290 -7.07 12.32 -6.13
C PRO A 290 -8.06 13.46 -6.40
N ASP A 291 -9.28 13.15 -6.85
CA ASP A 291 -10.30 14.15 -7.17
C ASP A 291 -10.71 15.02 -5.98
N LEU A 292 -10.47 14.55 -4.75
CA LEU A 292 -10.77 15.29 -3.51
C LEU A 292 -9.52 15.82 -2.83
N ASP A 293 -8.32 15.58 -3.37
CA ASP A 293 -7.04 15.81 -2.71
C ASP A 293 -7.09 15.29 -1.27
N MET A 294 -7.54 14.02 -1.13
CA MET A 294 -7.82 13.40 0.16
C MET A 294 -7.16 12.03 0.28
N GLN A 295 -6.81 11.67 1.50
CA GLN A 295 -6.23 10.38 1.84
C GLN A 295 -6.85 9.87 3.13
N ILE A 296 -7.06 8.55 3.20
CA ILE A 296 -7.57 7.87 4.39
C ILE A 296 -6.64 6.69 4.66
N SER A 297 -6.03 6.67 5.83
CA SER A 297 -5.24 5.52 6.30
C SER A 297 -5.88 4.94 7.53
N LEU A 298 -6.06 3.61 7.55
CA LEU A 298 -6.66 2.91 8.69
C LEU A 298 -6.03 1.54 8.91
N ASN A 299 -6.16 1.07 10.14
CA ASN A 299 -5.82 -0.28 10.55
C ASN A 299 -7.00 -0.87 11.32
N GLU A 300 -7.31 -2.12 11.03
CA GLU A 300 -8.41 -2.85 11.66
C GLU A 300 -8.15 -4.36 11.66
N THR A 301 -9.01 -5.10 12.35
CA THR A 301 -9.14 -6.54 12.19
C THR A 301 -10.55 -6.86 11.69
N ALA A 302 -10.70 -6.87 10.36
CA ALA A 302 -11.93 -7.31 9.72
C ALA A 302 -12.02 -8.84 9.70
N THR A 303 -13.18 -9.38 10.06
CA THR A 303 -13.45 -10.83 10.13
C THR A 303 -14.55 -11.23 9.15
N GLY A 304 -14.43 -12.42 8.54
CA GLY A 304 -15.44 -13.00 7.66
C GLY A 304 -15.01 -13.18 6.21
N ALA A 305 -15.89 -13.76 5.39
CA ALA A 305 -15.57 -14.24 4.04
C ALA A 305 -15.24 -13.13 3.02
N HIS A 306 -15.73 -11.90 3.23
CA HIS A 306 -15.44 -10.74 2.38
C HIS A 306 -14.64 -9.66 3.12
N TRP A 307 -14.13 -10.00 4.26
CA TRP A 307 -13.15 -9.29 5.10
C TRP A 307 -13.34 -7.77 5.09
N ALA A 308 -12.34 -7.09 4.61
CA ALA A 308 -12.32 -5.65 4.59
C ALA A 308 -13.11 -5.00 3.42
N GLN A 309 -13.80 -5.74 2.54
CA GLN A 309 -14.61 -5.12 1.48
C GLN A 309 -15.72 -4.24 2.06
N LYS A 310 -16.35 -4.66 3.16
CA LYS A 310 -17.37 -3.82 3.81
C LYS A 310 -16.82 -2.50 4.34
N THR A 311 -15.56 -2.49 4.79
CA THR A 311 -14.87 -1.25 5.15
C THR A 311 -14.68 -0.35 3.93
N LEU A 312 -14.25 -0.91 2.79
CA LEU A 312 -14.13 -0.16 1.54
C LEU A 312 -15.50 0.38 1.09
N ASP A 313 -16.55 -0.44 1.12
CA ASP A 313 -17.91 0.01 0.78
C ASP A 313 -18.38 1.16 1.68
N THR A 314 -18.04 1.11 2.97
CA THR A 314 -18.33 2.19 3.92
C THR A 314 -17.54 3.45 3.58
N LEU A 315 -16.27 3.32 3.19
CA LEU A 315 -15.47 4.46 2.71
C LEU A 315 -16.07 5.04 1.43
N TRP A 316 -16.53 4.22 0.49
CA TRP A 316 -17.17 4.70 -0.75
C TRP A 316 -18.47 5.44 -0.45
N ALA A 317 -19.29 4.95 0.45
CA ALA A 317 -20.49 5.65 0.91
C ALA A 317 -20.15 6.99 1.61
N TYR A 318 -19.06 7.03 2.40
CA TYR A 318 -18.55 8.27 2.96
C TYR A 318 -18.12 9.27 1.87
N LEU A 319 -17.41 8.82 0.82
CA LEU A 319 -17.03 9.68 -0.30
C LEU A 319 -18.26 10.26 -1.03
N ASP A 320 -19.32 9.47 -1.20
CA ASP A 320 -20.56 9.97 -1.80
C ASP A 320 -21.19 11.08 -0.95
N ARG A 321 -21.18 10.95 0.38
CA ARG A 321 -21.63 12.01 1.29
C ARG A 321 -20.77 13.28 1.15
N VAL A 322 -19.45 13.14 1.09
CA VAL A 322 -18.52 14.28 0.88
C VAL A 322 -18.79 14.97 -0.45
N LYS A 323 -18.97 14.22 -1.54
CA LYS A 323 -19.22 14.76 -2.88
C LYS A 323 -20.59 15.42 -3.02
N ALA A 324 -21.58 15.01 -2.22
CA ALA A 324 -22.92 15.60 -2.24
C ALA A 324 -22.97 17.04 -1.70
N VAL A 325 -21.92 17.49 -1.01
CA VAL A 325 -21.85 18.80 -0.36
C VAL A 325 -21.04 19.78 -1.21
N GLN A 326 -21.66 20.88 -1.62
CA GLN A 326 -20.98 21.92 -2.43
C GLN A 326 -20.26 22.97 -1.58
N HIS A 327 -20.73 23.20 -0.37
CA HIS A 327 -20.18 24.20 0.53
C HIS A 327 -20.29 23.73 1.98
N VAL A 328 -19.19 23.86 2.71
CA VAL A 328 -19.12 23.52 4.14
C VAL A 328 -18.89 24.81 4.92
N GLU A 329 -19.79 25.08 5.86
CA GLU A 329 -19.63 26.20 6.81
C GLU A 329 -18.83 25.73 8.02
N GLU A 330 -18.08 26.65 8.63
CA GLU A 330 -17.39 26.36 9.89
C GLU A 330 -18.42 26.03 10.98
N ASN A 331 -18.16 24.93 11.70
CA ASN A 331 -18.95 24.50 12.84
C ASN A 331 -18.03 24.10 14.00
N PRO A 332 -17.55 25.08 14.79
CA PRO A 332 -16.60 24.84 15.87
C PRO A 332 -17.12 23.88 16.96
N GLU A 333 -18.44 23.91 17.21
CA GLU A 333 -19.06 23.02 18.21
C GLU A 333 -19.01 21.57 17.76
N GLN A 334 -19.38 21.30 16.51
CA GLN A 334 -19.36 19.96 15.93
C GLN A 334 -17.90 19.45 15.79
N ALA A 335 -16.98 20.29 15.34
CA ALA A 335 -15.56 19.96 15.27
C ALA A 335 -14.98 19.60 16.66
N ALA A 336 -15.34 20.35 17.70
CA ALA A 336 -14.92 20.07 19.06
C ALA A 336 -15.52 18.75 19.61
N ARG A 337 -16.77 18.45 19.26
CA ARG A 337 -17.44 17.19 19.60
C ARG A 337 -16.74 16.01 18.95
N LEU A 338 -16.49 16.06 17.64
CA LEU A 338 -15.75 15.04 16.90
C LEU A 338 -14.35 14.85 17.50
N ALA A 339 -13.60 15.93 17.71
CA ALA A 339 -12.26 15.87 18.30
C ALA A 339 -12.27 15.23 19.70
N THR A 340 -13.33 15.43 20.47
CA THR A 340 -13.50 14.78 21.76
C THR A 340 -13.78 13.30 21.60
N ARG A 341 -14.68 12.91 20.69
CA ARG A 341 -14.96 11.50 20.36
C ARG A 341 -13.68 10.78 19.94
N MET A 342 -12.93 11.35 18.98
CA MET A 342 -11.70 10.76 18.44
C MET A 342 -10.61 10.51 19.49
N ARG A 343 -10.60 11.27 20.60
CA ARG A 343 -9.67 11.03 21.73
C ARG A 343 -10.10 9.92 22.68
N HIS A 344 -11.34 9.47 22.62
CA HIS A 344 -11.92 8.53 23.58
C HIS A 344 -12.47 7.25 22.92
N LEU A 345 -11.96 6.92 21.73
CA LEU A 345 -12.33 5.68 21.06
C LEU A 345 -11.84 4.46 21.87
N ALA A 346 -12.64 3.42 21.92
CA ALA A 346 -12.34 2.15 22.57
C ALA A 346 -12.97 0.99 21.80
N ILE A 347 -12.29 -0.17 21.83
CA ILE A 347 -12.77 -1.44 21.28
C ILE A 347 -13.87 -2.00 22.19
#